data_79645943782cd304cca897ba1b5316c1
#
_entry.id   79645943782cd304cca897ba1b5316c1
#
_cell.length_a   1.000
_cell.length_b   1.000
_cell.length_c   1.000
_cell.angle_alpha   90.00
_cell.angle_beta   90.00
_cell.angle_gamma   90.00
#
_symmetry.space_group_name_H-M   'P 1'
#
loop_
_entity.id
_entity.type
_entity.pdbx_description
1 polymer ?
#
loop_
_entity_poly.entity_id
_entity_poly.type
_entity_poly.pdbx_seq_one_letter_code
_entity_poly.pdbx_strand_id
1 'polypeptide(L)'
;LPDAAGYEIRAVIALAPTDTEVDGQRPELRDVSYLTLQGAKDADLVNFYGDRQYGRVTYSGEDEDAFKSSLYISDANHSQFNESWGRSDNAMPAALFIRPKALLGAEEQRKIARVYVSAFAEAVLHGDDRYDALFRDYRTGLAYLPDTAYFNQFESGSFRTLAEFA
;
A
#
# COMPACT_ATOMS: atom_id res chain seq x y z
N LEU A 1 -2.91 -11.90 -16.00
CA LEU A 1 -4.37 -11.75 -16.02
C LEU A 1 -4.87 -11.88 -17.44
N PRO A 2 -5.98 -12.61 -17.71
CA PRO A 2 -6.29 -13.01 -19.06
C PRO A 2 -6.73 -11.85 -19.93
N ASP A 3 -6.21 -11.86 -21.11
CA ASP A 3 -6.36 -11.00 -22.25
C ASP A 3 -7.79 -11.03 -22.90
N ALA A 4 -8.79 -11.53 -22.19
CA ALA A 4 -10.13 -11.69 -22.75
C ALA A 4 -10.91 -10.38 -22.93
N ALA A 5 -10.43 -9.27 -22.40
CA ALA A 5 -11.15 -7.99 -22.40
C ALA A 5 -10.45 -6.88 -23.20
N GLY A 6 -9.32 -7.12 -23.83
CA GLY A 6 -8.60 -6.13 -24.65
C GLY A 6 -7.97 -4.98 -23.85
N TYR A 7 -7.71 -5.17 -22.55
CA TYR A 7 -6.97 -4.25 -21.70
C TYR A 7 -5.86 -4.97 -20.91
N GLU A 8 -4.82 -4.25 -20.59
CA GLU A 8 -3.70 -4.69 -19.77
C GLU A 8 -3.78 -4.06 -18.37
N ILE A 9 -3.58 -4.87 -17.33
CA ILE A 9 -3.45 -4.36 -15.95
C ILE A 9 -1.98 -4.09 -15.70
N ARG A 10 -1.58 -2.84 -15.62
CA ARG A 10 -0.20 -2.40 -15.36
C ARG A 10 0.10 -2.18 -13.89
N ALA A 11 -0.91 -1.85 -13.10
CA ALA A 11 -0.74 -1.52 -11.70
C ALA A 11 -1.95 -1.92 -10.84
N VAL A 12 -1.68 -2.22 -9.57
CA VAL A 12 -2.69 -2.43 -8.54
C VAL A 12 -2.34 -1.58 -7.32
N ILE A 13 -3.31 -0.82 -6.82
CA ILE A 13 -3.21 -0.05 -5.58
C ILE A 13 -4.18 -0.63 -4.55
N ALA A 14 -3.68 -0.95 -3.37
CA ALA A 14 -4.44 -1.58 -2.31
C ALA A 14 -4.35 -0.77 -1.01
N LEU A 15 -5.46 -0.18 -0.57
CA LEU A 15 -5.54 0.59 0.67
C LEU A 15 -6.21 -0.26 1.75
N ALA A 16 -5.45 -0.66 2.76
CA ALA A 16 -5.91 -1.55 3.83
C ALA A 16 -6.70 -2.76 3.28
N PRO A 17 -6.10 -3.56 2.36
CA PRO A 17 -6.83 -4.61 1.64
C PRO A 17 -7.07 -5.84 2.48
N THR A 18 -8.07 -6.63 2.09
CA THR A 18 -8.21 -8.04 2.49
C THR A 18 -7.28 -8.94 1.68
N ASP A 19 -7.09 -10.18 2.13
CA ASP A 19 -6.35 -11.22 1.39
C ASP A 19 -7.29 -12.42 1.14
N THR A 20 -8.35 -12.16 0.38
CA THR A 20 -9.43 -13.12 0.12
C THR A 20 -9.02 -14.10 -0.98
N GLU A 21 -9.37 -15.37 -0.81
CA GLU A 21 -9.25 -16.38 -1.85
C GLU A 21 -10.39 -16.25 -2.87
N VAL A 22 -10.06 -16.45 -4.13
CA VAL A 22 -11.01 -16.54 -5.23
C VAL A 22 -10.86 -17.94 -5.83
N ASP A 23 -11.94 -18.70 -5.88
CA ASP A 23 -11.95 -20.10 -6.36
C ASP A 23 -10.90 -20.99 -5.66
N GLY A 24 -10.69 -20.76 -4.36
CA GLY A 24 -9.73 -21.52 -3.54
C GLY A 24 -8.26 -21.14 -3.78
N GLN A 25 -7.98 -20.09 -4.51
CA GLN A 25 -6.64 -19.60 -4.79
C GLN A 25 -6.47 -18.15 -4.35
N ARG A 26 -5.29 -17.82 -3.85
CA ARG A 26 -4.93 -16.43 -3.58
C ARG A 26 -4.42 -15.78 -4.86
N PRO A 27 -4.84 -14.54 -5.14
CA PRO A 27 -4.35 -13.82 -6.32
C PRO A 27 -2.82 -13.71 -6.31
N GLU A 28 -2.23 -13.98 -7.46
CA GLU A 28 -0.81 -13.73 -7.75
C GLU A 28 -0.74 -12.64 -8.81
N LEU A 29 0.17 -11.69 -8.62
CA LEU A 29 0.46 -10.65 -9.60
C LEU A 29 1.84 -10.93 -10.20
N ARG A 30 1.90 -10.95 -11.52
CA ARG A 30 3.16 -11.12 -12.25
C ARG A 30 3.34 -9.95 -13.20
N ASP A 31 4.52 -9.34 -13.15
CA ASP A 31 4.91 -8.21 -14.00
C ASP A 31 3.89 -7.04 -13.93
N VAL A 32 3.34 -6.82 -12.73
CA VAL A 32 2.36 -5.76 -12.43
C VAL A 32 2.89 -4.95 -11.26
N SER A 33 2.97 -3.64 -11.41
CA SER A 33 3.36 -2.78 -10.30
C SER A 33 2.34 -2.81 -9.16
N TYR A 34 2.80 -2.81 -7.91
CA TYR A 34 1.93 -2.96 -6.75
C TYR A 34 2.25 -1.94 -5.66
N LEU A 35 1.23 -1.23 -5.20
CA LEU A 35 1.32 -0.36 -4.03
C LEU A 35 0.32 -0.81 -2.97
N THR A 36 0.78 -0.95 -1.72
CA THR A 36 -0.13 -1.12 -0.59
C THR A 36 0.17 -0.13 0.53
N LEU A 37 -0.90 0.44 1.12
CA LEU A 37 -0.84 1.28 2.30
C LEU A 37 -1.67 0.64 3.41
N GLN A 38 -1.12 0.58 4.63
CA GLN A 38 -1.81 0.02 5.78
C GLN A 38 -1.55 0.82 7.05
N GLY A 39 -2.59 0.98 7.86
CA GLY A 39 -2.50 1.59 9.18
C GLY A 39 -2.10 0.58 10.26
N ALA A 40 -1.20 0.99 11.18
CA ALA A 40 -0.84 0.17 12.33
C ALA A 40 -1.95 0.07 13.39
N LYS A 41 -2.90 0.99 13.34
CA LYS A 41 -4.07 1.04 14.24
C LYS A 41 -5.35 0.64 13.52
N ASP A 42 -5.22 -0.13 12.45
CA ASP A 42 -6.34 -0.75 11.75
C ASP A 42 -6.95 -1.83 12.66
N ALA A 43 -8.15 -1.54 13.16
CA ALA A 43 -8.87 -2.45 14.05
C ALA A 43 -9.92 -3.29 13.30
N ASP A 44 -10.11 -3.06 12.03
CA ASP A 44 -10.95 -3.88 11.15
C ASP A 44 -10.13 -4.99 10.49
N LEU A 45 -8.96 -4.66 9.97
CA LEU A 45 -8.02 -5.60 9.36
C LEU A 45 -6.70 -5.62 10.14
N VAL A 46 -6.68 -6.39 11.23
CA VAL A 46 -5.55 -6.48 12.17
C VAL A 46 -4.32 -7.24 11.63
N ASN A 47 -4.43 -7.83 10.45
CA ASN A 47 -3.34 -8.53 9.77
C ASN A 47 -2.82 -7.70 8.59
N PHE A 48 -1.53 -7.86 8.27
CA PHE A 48 -0.89 -7.22 7.12
C PHE A 48 -1.23 -7.94 5.81
N TYR A 49 -2.48 -7.89 5.40
CA TYR A 49 -2.92 -8.58 4.20
C TYR A 49 -2.32 -8.02 2.92
N GLY A 50 -2.13 -6.69 2.86
CA GLY A 50 -1.45 -6.06 1.74
C GLY A 50 0.00 -6.51 1.60
N ASP A 51 0.69 -6.72 2.72
CA ASP A 51 2.06 -7.23 2.74
C ASP A 51 2.14 -8.70 2.28
N ARG A 52 1.14 -9.52 2.61
CA ARG A 52 1.05 -10.87 2.05
C ARG A 52 0.89 -10.87 0.54
N GLN A 53 0.08 -9.97 -0.01
CA GLN A 53 -0.02 -9.78 -1.45
C GLN A 53 1.29 -9.26 -2.03
N TYR A 54 1.98 -8.31 -1.35
CA TYR A 54 3.30 -7.83 -1.73
C TYR A 54 4.29 -9.00 -1.91
N GLY A 55 4.31 -9.96 -0.97
CA GLY A 55 5.16 -11.14 -1.05
C GLY A 55 4.85 -12.07 -2.24
N ARG A 56 3.63 -12.00 -2.80
CA ARG A 56 3.23 -12.82 -3.97
C ARG A 56 3.36 -12.09 -5.31
N VAL A 57 3.73 -10.84 -5.32
CA VAL A 57 4.06 -10.13 -6.56
C VAL A 57 5.43 -10.57 -7.03
N THR A 58 5.52 -11.04 -8.26
CA THR A 58 6.77 -11.53 -8.86
C THR A 58 7.06 -10.82 -10.18
N TYR A 59 8.33 -10.72 -10.51
CA TYR A 59 8.80 -10.12 -11.74
C TYR A 59 9.62 -11.12 -12.55
N SER A 60 9.36 -11.19 -13.87
CA SER A 60 10.14 -12.01 -14.80
C SER A 60 11.50 -11.39 -15.11
N GLY A 61 11.65 -10.08 -14.86
CA GLY A 61 12.82 -9.29 -15.26
C GLY A 61 12.75 -8.75 -16.69
N GLU A 62 11.61 -8.92 -17.36
CA GLU A 62 11.36 -8.35 -18.69
C GLU A 62 10.96 -6.86 -18.62
N ASP A 63 10.25 -6.48 -17.53
CA ASP A 63 9.89 -5.09 -17.24
C ASP A 63 10.71 -4.61 -16.02
N GLU A 64 11.82 -3.92 -16.31
CA GLU A 64 12.71 -3.37 -15.29
C GLU A 64 12.09 -2.17 -14.55
N ASP A 65 11.07 -1.52 -15.11
CA ASP A 65 10.39 -0.35 -14.55
C ASP A 65 9.26 -0.75 -13.59
N ALA A 66 8.78 -1.99 -13.66
CA ALA A 66 7.79 -2.50 -12.72
C ALA A 66 8.37 -2.57 -11.30
N PHE A 67 7.58 -2.19 -10.30
CA PHE A 67 8.00 -2.26 -8.89
C PHE A 67 6.84 -2.51 -7.94
N LYS A 68 7.17 -2.98 -6.75
CA LYS A 68 6.22 -3.08 -5.63
C LYS A 68 6.69 -2.26 -4.45
N SER A 69 5.73 -1.61 -3.78
CA SER A 69 5.98 -0.84 -2.57
C SER A 69 4.90 -1.08 -1.53
N SER A 70 5.31 -1.19 -0.27
CA SER A 70 4.43 -1.28 0.89
C SER A 70 4.76 -0.14 1.85
N LEU A 71 3.72 0.58 2.29
CA LEU A 71 3.85 1.63 3.31
C LEU A 71 2.98 1.30 4.51
N TYR A 72 3.62 1.16 5.68
CA TYR A 72 2.97 1.00 6.96
C TYR A 72 3.03 2.30 7.76
N ILE A 73 1.87 2.76 8.23
CA ILE A 73 1.70 4.09 8.84
C ILE A 73 1.30 3.90 10.30
N SER A 74 2.15 4.33 11.24
CA SER A 74 2.02 4.04 12.68
C SER A 74 0.68 4.47 13.27
N ASP A 75 0.19 5.66 12.94
CA ASP A 75 -0.99 6.25 13.58
C ASP A 75 -2.23 6.27 12.68
N ALA A 76 -2.20 5.52 11.58
CA ALA A 76 -3.34 5.36 10.68
C ALA A 76 -4.23 4.17 11.10
N ASN A 77 -5.52 4.28 10.78
CA ASN A 77 -6.52 3.22 10.95
C ASN A 77 -7.21 2.89 9.61
N HIS A 78 -8.17 1.97 9.63
CA HIS A 78 -8.88 1.55 8.42
C HIS A 78 -9.82 2.64 7.89
N SER A 79 -10.73 3.12 8.74
CA SER A 79 -11.85 3.96 8.33
C SER A 79 -11.44 5.29 7.74
N GLN A 80 -10.34 5.90 8.19
CA GLN A 80 -9.93 7.24 7.76
C GLN A 80 -9.27 7.29 6.37
N PHE A 81 -9.11 6.15 5.69
CA PHE A 81 -8.73 6.15 4.27
C PHE A 81 -9.86 6.64 3.35
N ASN A 82 -11.09 6.73 3.86
CA ASN A 82 -12.21 7.34 3.14
C ASN A 82 -12.95 8.39 4.00
N GLU A 83 -13.93 9.07 3.40
CA GLU A 83 -14.66 10.18 4.05
C GLU A 83 -15.96 9.72 4.72
N SER A 84 -16.47 8.54 4.35
CA SER A 84 -17.83 8.10 4.72
C SER A 84 -17.87 7.27 5.99
N TRP A 85 -16.78 6.56 6.35
CA TRP A 85 -16.78 5.60 7.46
C TRP A 85 -16.48 6.22 8.82
N GLY A 86 -16.14 7.50 8.85
CA GLY A 86 -15.85 8.22 10.09
C GLY A 86 -14.44 7.96 10.62
N ARG A 87 -14.28 8.13 11.93
CA ARG A 87 -12.95 8.09 12.58
C ARG A 87 -12.65 6.75 13.26
N SER A 88 -13.64 5.94 13.52
CA SER A 88 -13.48 4.71 14.30
C SER A 88 -13.74 3.49 13.46
N ASP A 89 -12.83 2.51 13.51
CA ASP A 89 -12.99 1.21 12.86
C ASP A 89 -13.98 0.31 13.61
N ASN A 90 -14.33 0.69 14.85
CA ASN A 90 -15.24 -0.09 15.67
C ASN A 90 -16.64 0.51 15.66
N ALA A 91 -17.63 -0.36 15.52
CA ALA A 91 -19.04 0.00 15.69
C ALA A 91 -19.37 0.38 17.14
N MET A 92 -20.45 1.14 17.32
CA MET A 92 -21.01 1.39 18.65
C MET A 92 -21.47 0.07 19.32
N PRO A 93 -21.29 -0.12 20.63
CA PRO A 93 -20.76 0.84 21.61
C PRO A 93 -19.23 0.80 21.78
N ALA A 94 -18.52 -0.14 21.17
CA ALA A 94 -17.07 -0.32 21.35
C ALA A 94 -16.27 0.95 21.01
N ALA A 95 -16.70 1.70 20.03
CA ALA A 95 -16.10 2.97 19.63
C ALA A 95 -16.00 4.00 20.78
N LEU A 96 -16.88 3.93 21.79
CA LEU A 96 -16.87 4.84 22.95
C LEU A 96 -15.68 4.59 23.89
N PHE A 97 -15.13 3.38 23.88
CA PHE A 97 -14.04 2.99 24.77
C PHE A 97 -12.66 3.17 24.15
N ILE A 98 -12.59 3.47 22.85
CA ILE A 98 -11.35 3.68 22.13
C ILE A 98 -10.98 5.16 22.19
N ARG A 99 -9.77 5.45 22.65
CA ARG A 99 -9.24 6.80 22.73
C ARG A 99 -8.70 7.25 21.36
N PRO A 100 -9.42 8.09 20.61
CA PRO A 100 -8.98 8.52 19.26
C PRO A 100 -7.78 9.47 19.26
N LYS A 101 -7.26 9.87 20.43
CA LYS A 101 -6.12 10.80 20.55
C LYS A 101 -4.80 10.28 19.99
N ALA A 102 -4.71 8.99 19.76
CA ALA A 102 -3.51 8.35 19.21
C ALA A 102 -3.60 8.09 17.70
N LEU A 103 -4.62 8.59 17.02
CA LEU A 103 -4.77 8.48 15.57
C LEU A 103 -4.38 9.79 14.90
N LEU A 104 -3.81 9.69 13.71
CA LEU A 104 -3.68 10.81 12.78
C LEU A 104 -5.02 11.51 12.57
N GLY A 105 -4.99 12.79 12.24
CA GLY A 105 -6.16 13.47 11.71
C GLY A 105 -6.59 12.83 10.39
N ALA A 106 -7.91 12.76 10.14
CA ALA A 106 -8.42 12.11 8.93
C ALA A 106 -7.86 12.74 7.64
N GLU A 107 -7.72 14.07 7.61
CA GLU A 107 -7.09 14.77 6.47
C GLU A 107 -5.61 14.45 6.32
N GLU A 108 -4.89 14.27 7.42
CA GLU A 108 -3.47 13.90 7.40
C GLU A 108 -3.30 12.47 6.84
N GLN A 109 -4.13 11.52 7.30
CA GLN A 109 -4.10 10.16 6.77
C GLN A 109 -4.43 10.12 5.28
N ARG A 110 -5.49 10.83 4.85
CA ARG A 110 -5.84 10.93 3.43
C ARG A 110 -4.78 11.67 2.60
N LYS A 111 -4.08 12.65 3.20
CA LYS A 111 -2.96 13.31 2.53
C LYS A 111 -1.85 12.32 2.20
N ILE A 112 -1.50 11.42 3.14
CA ILE A 112 -0.52 10.36 2.88
C ILE A 112 -0.97 9.50 1.70
N ALA A 113 -2.22 9.04 1.73
CA ALA A 113 -2.77 8.23 0.65
C ALA A 113 -2.73 8.97 -0.70
N ARG A 114 -3.18 10.24 -0.75
CA ARG A 114 -3.12 11.04 -1.98
C ARG A 114 -1.70 11.17 -2.53
N VAL A 115 -0.72 11.47 -1.67
CA VAL A 115 0.68 11.60 -2.08
C VAL A 115 1.18 10.30 -2.71
N TYR A 116 1.04 9.18 -2.02
CA TYR A 116 1.54 7.90 -2.51
C TYR A 116 0.80 7.38 -3.73
N VAL A 117 -0.53 7.48 -3.76
CA VAL A 117 -1.35 7.04 -4.90
C VAL A 117 -1.05 7.89 -6.13
N SER A 118 -0.96 9.22 -5.99
CA SER A 118 -0.64 10.09 -7.13
C SER A 118 0.79 9.85 -7.63
N ALA A 119 1.77 9.78 -6.73
CA ALA A 119 3.15 9.51 -7.11
C ALA A 119 3.29 8.14 -7.83
N PHE A 120 2.58 7.13 -7.33
CA PHE A 120 2.58 5.80 -7.93
C PHE A 120 1.94 5.80 -9.34
N ALA A 121 0.83 6.51 -9.51
CA ALA A 121 0.19 6.65 -10.80
C ALA A 121 1.11 7.39 -11.81
N GLU A 122 1.78 8.45 -11.39
CA GLU A 122 2.74 9.17 -12.24
C GLU A 122 3.93 8.29 -12.63
N ALA A 123 4.51 7.57 -11.66
CA ALA A 123 5.63 6.68 -11.93
C ALA A 123 5.25 5.54 -12.90
N VAL A 124 4.13 4.84 -12.63
CA VAL A 124 3.78 3.63 -13.41
C VAL A 124 3.09 3.95 -14.74
N LEU A 125 2.22 4.96 -14.79
CA LEU A 125 1.44 5.24 -15.99
C LEU A 125 2.14 6.23 -16.94
N HIS A 126 2.94 7.13 -16.38
CA HIS A 126 3.64 8.16 -17.15
C HIS A 126 5.16 7.96 -17.24
N GLY A 127 5.71 6.97 -16.50
CA GLY A 127 7.15 6.72 -16.47
C GLY A 127 7.95 7.84 -15.81
N ASP A 128 7.35 8.52 -14.82
CA ASP A 128 7.99 9.65 -14.13
C ASP A 128 8.87 9.16 -12.97
N ASP A 129 10.15 8.97 -13.22
CA ASP A 129 11.16 8.48 -12.28
C ASP A 129 11.46 9.41 -11.10
N ARG A 130 11.02 10.68 -11.17
CA ARG A 130 11.18 11.65 -10.07
C ARG A 130 10.52 11.19 -8.77
N TYR A 131 9.53 10.31 -8.86
CA TYR A 131 8.81 9.78 -7.70
C TYR A 131 9.43 8.51 -7.09
N ASP A 132 10.36 7.86 -7.76
CA ASP A 132 10.98 6.60 -7.31
C ASP A 132 11.61 6.70 -5.93
N ALA A 133 12.27 7.82 -5.66
CA ALA A 133 12.92 8.08 -4.39
C ALA A 133 11.96 7.95 -3.20
N LEU A 134 10.67 8.35 -3.36
CA LEU A 134 9.65 8.27 -2.32
C LEU A 134 9.32 6.81 -1.95
N PHE A 135 9.28 5.92 -2.94
CA PHE A 135 8.95 4.50 -2.74
C PHE A 135 10.12 3.73 -2.16
N ARG A 136 11.35 4.10 -2.52
CA ARG A 136 12.58 3.51 -1.98
C ARG A 136 12.84 3.93 -0.54
N ASP A 137 12.55 5.19 -0.20
CA ASP A 137 12.78 5.77 1.12
C ASP A 137 11.77 6.87 1.40
N TYR A 138 10.79 6.60 2.29
CA TYR A 138 9.78 7.56 2.69
C TYR A 138 10.36 8.87 3.25
N ARG A 139 11.61 8.86 3.76
CA ARG A 139 12.27 10.05 4.32
C ARG A 139 12.46 11.15 3.30
N THR A 140 12.50 10.83 2.02
CA THR A 140 12.55 11.82 0.94
C THR A 140 11.29 12.67 0.85
N GLY A 141 10.17 12.17 1.38
CA GLY A 141 8.88 12.84 1.42
C GLY A 141 8.53 13.58 2.71
N LEU A 142 9.39 13.52 3.75
CA LEU A 142 9.06 14.06 5.09
C LEU A 142 8.72 15.56 5.11
N ALA A 143 9.20 16.33 4.14
CA ALA A 143 8.90 17.75 4.05
C ALA A 143 7.39 18.05 3.81
N TYR A 144 6.64 17.09 3.30
CA TYR A 144 5.22 17.22 2.97
C TYR A 144 4.33 16.10 3.52
N LEU A 145 4.92 15.05 4.09
CA LEU A 145 4.18 14.01 4.78
C LEU A 145 3.86 14.44 6.22
N PRO A 146 2.72 14.04 6.79
CA PRO A 146 2.39 14.22 8.20
C PRO A 146 3.41 13.60 9.14
N ASP A 147 3.52 14.17 10.34
CA ASP A 147 4.43 13.70 11.39
C ASP A 147 3.88 12.44 12.07
N THR A 148 4.38 11.28 11.64
CA THR A 148 4.13 9.98 12.23
C THR A 148 5.28 9.04 11.83
N ALA A 149 5.37 7.87 12.45
CA ALA A 149 6.35 6.88 12.03
C ALA A 149 5.84 6.11 10.79
N TYR A 150 6.75 5.89 9.86
CA TYR A 150 6.50 5.13 8.64
C TYR A 150 7.49 3.97 8.54
N PHE A 151 7.05 2.90 7.92
CA PHE A 151 7.90 1.78 7.52
C PHE A 151 7.57 1.46 6.07
N ASN A 152 8.59 1.41 5.22
CA ASN A 152 8.38 1.06 3.83
C ASN A 152 9.24 -0.13 3.39
N GLN A 153 8.71 -0.85 2.43
CA GLN A 153 9.43 -1.85 1.66
C GLN A 153 9.35 -1.46 0.19
N PHE A 154 10.39 -1.80 -0.54
CA PHE A 154 10.47 -1.56 -1.98
C PHE A 154 11.24 -2.68 -2.66
N GLU A 155 10.73 -3.12 -3.82
CA GLU A 155 11.42 -4.06 -4.70
C GLU A 155 11.07 -3.72 -6.15
N SER A 156 12.07 -3.59 -7.01
CA SER A 156 11.88 -3.36 -8.44
C SER A 156 11.98 -4.67 -9.24
N GLY A 157 11.53 -4.65 -10.49
CA GLY A 157 11.66 -5.77 -11.41
C GLY A 157 13.12 -6.20 -11.66
N SER A 158 14.07 -5.29 -11.44
CA SER A 158 15.51 -5.56 -11.53
C SER A 158 16.14 -6.06 -10.23
N PHE A 159 15.36 -6.23 -9.14
CA PHE A 159 15.86 -6.72 -7.86
C PHE A 159 16.39 -8.15 -7.99
N ARG A 160 17.54 -8.41 -7.37
CA ARG A 160 18.15 -9.75 -7.33
C ARG A 160 18.52 -10.12 -5.91
N THR A 161 17.99 -11.24 -5.43
CA THR A 161 18.40 -11.83 -4.15
C THR A 161 19.80 -12.40 -4.30
N LEU A 162 20.73 -11.93 -3.49
CA LEU A 162 22.12 -12.43 -3.48
C LEU A 162 22.31 -13.59 -2.51
N ALA A 163 21.49 -13.66 -1.44
CA ALA A 163 21.52 -14.73 -0.46
C ALA A 163 20.14 -14.84 0.23
N GLU A 164 19.69 -16.05 0.46
CA GLU A 164 18.54 -16.35 1.32
C GLU A 164 19.05 -17.09 2.55
N PHE A 165 18.57 -16.69 3.72
CA PHE A 165 18.84 -17.37 4.99
C PHE A 165 17.55 -18.09 5.41
N ALA A 166 17.61 -19.43 5.44
CA ALA A 166 16.51 -20.29 5.88
C ALA A 166 16.46 -20.39 7.41
#